data_453740f77673f9be4d7dba215ab2ab07
#
_entry.id   453740f77673f9be4d7dba215ab2ab07
#
_cell.length_a   1.000
_cell.length_b   1.000
_cell.length_c   1.000
_cell.angle_alpha   90.00
_cell.angle_beta   90.00
_cell.angle_gamma   90.00
#
_symmetry.space_group_name_H-M   'P 1'
#
loop_
_entity.id
_entity.type
_entity.pdbx_description
1 polymer ?
#
loop_
_entity_poly.entity_id
_entity_poly.type
_entity_poly.pdbx_seq_one_letter_code
_entity_poly.pdbx_strand_id
1 'polypeptide(L)'
;TDVTYKILQDIDDWQNRPLDEIYPIMFIDAVHFSVREDNRIKKLAAYVILAITLDGRKDVISLQIGENESSKYWLGVLNELKNRGVKDVMIICADGLTGIKEAIGTAFPDTEYQRCIVHQVRNTLKYVPYKDMKAFAADLKTIYLAPSEEQGRAQLERVTEKWEPKYPNAMKSWIQNWDVISPIFKFSNDVRKVIYTTNAIESLNSTYKKLNRQ
;
A
#
# COMPACT_ATOMS: atom_id res chain seq x y z
N THR A 1 0.65 -28.81 -22.73
CA THR A 1 0.47 -27.71 -23.74
C THR A 1 -0.94 -27.14 -23.72
N ASP A 2 -1.99 -27.97 -23.67
CA ASP A 2 -3.40 -27.52 -23.70
C ASP A 2 -3.80 -26.81 -22.38
N VAL A 3 -3.40 -27.36 -21.25
CA VAL A 3 -3.67 -26.83 -19.90
C VAL A 3 -3.00 -25.48 -19.70
N THR A 4 -1.77 -25.32 -20.16
CA THR A 4 -1.04 -24.05 -20.04
C THR A 4 -1.71 -22.94 -20.87
N TYR A 5 -2.15 -23.25 -22.08
CA TYR A 5 -2.88 -22.32 -22.94
C TYR A 5 -4.20 -21.85 -22.30
N LYS A 6 -4.95 -22.77 -21.71
CA LYS A 6 -6.21 -22.47 -21.03
C LYS A 6 -5.99 -21.58 -19.81
N ILE A 7 -4.97 -21.86 -18.99
CA ILE A 7 -4.62 -21.02 -17.82
C ILE A 7 -4.20 -19.61 -18.26
N LEU A 8 -3.42 -19.47 -19.33
CA LEU A 8 -3.03 -18.17 -19.85
C LEU A 8 -4.25 -17.36 -20.33
N GLN A 9 -5.20 -18.00 -20.98
CA GLN A 9 -6.44 -17.37 -21.41
C GLN A 9 -7.30 -16.93 -20.22
N ASP A 10 -7.46 -17.80 -19.21
CA ASP A 10 -8.20 -17.47 -17.98
C ASP A 10 -7.56 -16.26 -17.24
N ILE A 11 -6.22 -16.16 -17.24
CA ILE A 11 -5.50 -15.01 -16.66
C ILE A 11 -5.75 -13.75 -17.48
N ASP A 12 -5.69 -13.83 -18.80
CA ASP A 12 -5.94 -12.70 -19.70
C ASP A 12 -7.37 -12.17 -19.56
N ASP A 13 -8.35 -13.08 -19.56
CA ASP A 13 -9.76 -12.76 -19.35
C ASP A 13 -9.98 -12.10 -17.97
N TRP A 14 -9.32 -12.62 -16.93
CA TRP A 14 -9.37 -12.03 -15.59
C TRP A 14 -8.76 -10.62 -15.55
N GLN A 15 -7.60 -10.42 -16.17
CA GLN A 15 -6.91 -9.12 -16.22
C GLN A 15 -7.71 -8.07 -16.98
N ASN A 16 -8.45 -8.48 -18.02
CA ASN A 16 -9.20 -7.58 -18.88
C ASN A 16 -10.69 -7.45 -18.52
N ARG A 17 -11.14 -8.16 -17.48
CA ARG A 17 -12.56 -8.12 -17.08
C ARG A 17 -13.03 -6.71 -16.74
N PRO A 18 -14.31 -6.37 -17.02
CA PRO A 18 -14.91 -5.13 -16.55
C PRO A 18 -14.84 -5.02 -15.02
N LEU A 19 -14.67 -3.82 -14.53
CA LEU A 19 -14.61 -3.48 -13.11
C LEU A 19 -15.84 -2.66 -12.70
N ASP A 20 -16.11 -2.59 -11.38
CA ASP A 20 -17.11 -1.72 -10.83
C ASP A 20 -16.76 -0.25 -11.08
N GLU A 21 -17.76 0.60 -11.21
CA GLU A 21 -17.56 2.03 -11.48
C GLU A 21 -16.98 2.77 -10.28
N ILE A 22 -17.29 2.32 -9.06
CA ILE A 22 -16.93 2.99 -7.80
C ILE A 22 -16.33 2.00 -6.81
N TYR A 23 -15.19 2.38 -6.25
CA TYR A 23 -14.55 1.66 -5.15
C TYR A 23 -14.32 2.59 -3.96
N PRO A 24 -14.85 2.27 -2.75
CA PRO A 24 -14.58 3.04 -1.54
C PRO A 24 -13.09 3.11 -1.19
N ILE A 25 -12.38 1.98 -1.26
CA ILE A 25 -10.97 1.89 -0.90
C ILE A 25 -10.24 0.98 -1.86
N MET A 26 -9.06 1.43 -2.33
CA MET A 26 -8.09 0.60 -3.01
C MET A 26 -6.78 0.54 -2.20
N PHE A 27 -6.15 -0.61 -2.20
CA PHE A 27 -4.81 -0.81 -1.64
C PHE A 27 -3.85 -1.16 -2.78
N ILE A 28 -2.73 -0.47 -2.85
CA ILE A 28 -1.65 -0.75 -3.81
C ILE A 28 -0.42 -1.16 -3.03
N ASP A 29 0.10 -2.35 -3.33
CA ASP A 29 1.29 -2.90 -2.68
C ASP A 29 2.23 -3.55 -3.69
N ALA A 30 3.52 -3.61 -3.34
CA ALA A 30 4.57 -4.21 -4.15
C ALA A 30 5.21 -5.40 -3.43
N VAL A 31 5.25 -6.54 -4.10
CA VAL A 31 5.98 -7.73 -3.65
C VAL A 31 7.24 -7.89 -4.48
N HIS A 32 8.39 -7.59 -3.89
CA HIS A 32 9.67 -7.73 -4.56
C HIS A 32 10.15 -9.18 -4.54
N PHE A 33 10.63 -9.66 -5.68
CA PHE A 33 11.21 -10.98 -5.84
C PHE A 33 12.38 -10.96 -6.83
N SER A 34 13.14 -12.05 -6.86
CA SER A 34 14.27 -12.19 -7.78
C SER A 34 14.02 -13.37 -8.69
N VAL A 35 14.23 -13.18 -10.00
CA VAL A 35 14.22 -14.25 -10.99
C VAL A 35 15.63 -14.43 -11.55
N ARG A 36 15.97 -15.64 -11.96
CA ARG A 36 17.19 -15.94 -12.67
C ARG A 36 16.87 -16.09 -14.15
N GLU A 37 17.39 -15.18 -14.96
CA GLU A 37 17.24 -15.14 -16.39
C GLU A 37 18.62 -15.00 -17.01
N ASP A 38 18.99 -15.82 -17.99
CA ASP A 38 20.30 -15.83 -18.69
C ASP A 38 21.50 -15.74 -17.74
N ASN A 39 21.51 -16.56 -16.68
CA ASN A 39 22.54 -16.57 -15.64
C ASN A 39 22.70 -15.25 -14.85
N ARG A 40 21.77 -14.31 -14.96
CA ARG A 40 21.73 -13.06 -14.19
C ARG A 40 20.55 -13.07 -13.23
N ILE A 41 20.76 -12.46 -12.04
CA ILE A 41 19.67 -12.22 -11.10
C ILE A 41 19.02 -10.90 -11.45
N LYS A 42 17.74 -10.95 -11.84
CA LYS A 42 16.90 -9.80 -12.12
C LYS A 42 15.94 -9.58 -10.95
N LYS A 43 15.88 -8.35 -10.45
CA LYS A 43 14.92 -7.96 -9.40
C LYS A 43 13.66 -7.44 -10.07
N LEU A 44 12.52 -8.03 -9.72
CA LEU A 44 11.20 -7.66 -10.19
C LEU A 44 10.30 -7.31 -9.02
N ALA A 45 9.24 -6.57 -9.28
CA ALA A 45 8.15 -6.36 -8.35
C ALA A 45 6.83 -6.81 -8.97
N ALA A 46 6.02 -7.52 -8.19
CA ALA A 46 4.62 -7.76 -8.49
C ALA A 46 3.80 -6.69 -7.78
N TYR A 47 3.14 -5.84 -8.55
CA TYR A 47 2.26 -4.79 -8.07
C TYR A 47 0.84 -5.32 -8.02
N VAL A 48 0.26 -5.30 -6.83
CA VAL A 48 -1.08 -5.82 -6.57
C VAL A 48 -2.00 -4.67 -6.21
N ILE A 49 -3.15 -4.58 -6.87
CA ILE A 49 -4.22 -3.66 -6.49
C ILE A 49 -5.39 -4.48 -5.97
N LEU A 50 -5.66 -4.31 -4.67
CA LEU A 50 -6.80 -4.88 -3.98
C LEU A 50 -7.82 -3.77 -3.74
N ALA A 51 -9.05 -3.97 -4.19
CA ALA A 51 -10.15 -3.04 -3.95
C ALA A 51 -11.16 -3.59 -2.93
N ILE A 52 -11.82 -2.68 -2.22
CA ILE A 52 -13.00 -2.97 -1.44
C ILE A 52 -14.21 -2.51 -2.26
N THR A 53 -15.13 -3.40 -2.52
CA THR A 53 -16.38 -3.12 -3.25
C THR A 53 -17.40 -2.42 -2.36
N LEU A 54 -18.47 -1.85 -2.94
CA LEU A 54 -19.51 -1.16 -2.18
C LEU A 54 -20.26 -2.07 -1.19
N ASP A 55 -20.31 -3.37 -1.47
CA ASP A 55 -20.86 -4.39 -0.55
C ASP A 55 -19.83 -4.96 0.45
N GLY A 56 -18.63 -4.34 0.54
CA GLY A 56 -17.59 -4.66 1.51
C GLY A 56 -16.74 -5.88 1.19
N ARG A 57 -16.86 -6.46 0.00
CA ARG A 57 -16.01 -7.58 -0.44
C ARG A 57 -14.63 -7.09 -0.89
N LYS A 58 -13.67 -7.99 -0.81
CA LYS A 58 -12.31 -7.79 -1.30
C LYS A 58 -12.17 -8.38 -2.68
N ASP A 59 -11.67 -7.59 -3.62
CA ASP A 59 -11.42 -8.01 -4.98
C ASP A 59 -10.01 -7.59 -5.42
N VAL A 60 -9.23 -8.55 -5.93
CA VAL A 60 -7.94 -8.25 -6.58
C VAL A 60 -8.25 -7.83 -8.01
N ILE A 61 -8.09 -6.56 -8.31
CA ILE A 61 -8.49 -5.97 -9.58
C ILE A 61 -7.36 -5.80 -10.57
N SER A 62 -6.09 -5.83 -10.10
CA SER A 62 -4.91 -5.79 -10.96
C SER A 62 -3.73 -6.50 -10.32
N LEU A 63 -2.95 -7.20 -11.15
CA LEU A 63 -1.65 -7.75 -10.83
C LEU A 63 -0.72 -7.48 -12.01
N GLN A 64 0.33 -6.70 -11.77
CA GLN A 64 1.29 -6.34 -12.81
C GLN A 64 2.71 -6.64 -12.36
N ILE A 65 3.58 -7.03 -13.29
CA ILE A 65 5.00 -7.27 -13.01
C ILE A 65 5.80 -6.16 -13.67
N GLY A 66 6.67 -5.51 -12.91
CA GLY A 66 7.51 -4.43 -13.41
C GLY A 66 8.89 -4.42 -12.77
N GLU A 67 9.81 -3.70 -13.41
CA GLU A 67 11.19 -3.54 -12.95
C GLU A 67 11.39 -2.20 -12.24
N ASN A 68 10.69 -1.17 -12.67
CA ASN A 68 10.88 0.21 -12.21
C ASN A 68 9.55 0.90 -11.92
N GLU A 69 9.52 1.65 -10.83
CA GLU A 69 8.43 2.51 -10.43
C GLU A 69 8.67 3.94 -10.93
N SER A 70 7.64 4.54 -11.50
CA SER A 70 7.63 5.95 -11.88
C SER A 70 6.19 6.47 -11.93
N SER A 71 6.01 7.79 -11.90
CA SER A 71 4.68 8.39 -12.05
C SER A 71 4.03 8.01 -13.38
N LYS A 72 4.80 7.91 -14.46
CA LYS A 72 4.32 7.46 -15.79
C LYS A 72 3.83 6.00 -15.76
N TYR A 73 4.57 5.12 -15.07
CA TYR A 73 4.18 3.72 -14.91
C TYR A 73 2.83 3.62 -14.17
N TRP A 74 2.74 4.28 -13.01
CA TRP A 74 1.52 4.26 -12.21
C TRP A 74 0.33 4.91 -12.92
N LEU A 75 0.57 5.99 -13.65
CA LEU A 75 -0.48 6.61 -14.47
C LEU A 75 -1.01 5.63 -15.53
N GLY A 76 -0.15 4.84 -16.16
CA GLY A 76 -0.54 3.77 -17.07
C GLY A 76 -1.43 2.73 -16.40
N VAL A 77 -1.02 2.24 -15.22
CA VAL A 77 -1.79 1.25 -14.43
C VAL A 77 -3.17 1.80 -14.03
N LEU A 78 -3.22 3.04 -13.51
CA LEU A 78 -4.49 3.66 -13.10
C LEU A 78 -5.41 3.96 -14.28
N ASN A 79 -4.88 4.35 -15.44
CA ASN A 79 -5.66 4.53 -16.66
C ASN A 79 -6.23 3.21 -17.20
N GLU A 80 -5.50 2.11 -17.05
CA GLU A 80 -6.02 0.77 -17.37
C GLU A 80 -7.25 0.44 -16.53
N LEU A 81 -7.25 0.73 -15.21
CA LEU A 81 -8.44 0.56 -14.38
C LEU A 81 -9.62 1.41 -14.88
N LYS A 82 -9.37 2.66 -15.29
CA LYS A 82 -10.41 3.53 -15.90
C LYS A 82 -10.94 2.93 -17.19
N ASN A 83 -10.09 2.42 -18.06
CA ASN A 83 -10.50 1.77 -19.31
C ASN A 83 -11.38 0.53 -19.06
N ARG A 84 -11.17 -0.16 -17.93
CA ARG A 84 -11.97 -1.31 -17.50
C ARG A 84 -13.24 -0.93 -16.75
N GLY A 85 -13.56 0.36 -16.60
CA GLY A 85 -14.83 0.85 -16.09
C GLY A 85 -14.77 1.66 -14.80
N VAL A 86 -13.63 1.74 -14.10
CA VAL A 86 -13.51 2.51 -12.85
C VAL A 86 -13.66 3.99 -13.13
N LYS A 87 -14.63 4.64 -12.50
CA LYS A 87 -14.91 6.08 -12.63
C LYS A 87 -14.43 6.85 -11.41
N ASP A 88 -14.59 6.26 -10.22
CA ASP A 88 -14.29 6.93 -8.96
C ASP A 88 -13.70 5.99 -7.92
N VAL A 89 -12.74 6.51 -7.13
CA VAL A 89 -12.13 5.84 -5.98
C VAL A 89 -12.04 6.84 -4.85
N MET A 90 -12.66 6.56 -3.71
CA MET A 90 -12.67 7.53 -2.60
C MET A 90 -11.30 7.62 -1.91
N ILE A 91 -10.67 6.48 -1.64
CA ILE A 91 -9.39 6.40 -0.92
C ILE A 91 -8.46 5.42 -1.64
N ILE A 92 -7.23 5.83 -1.91
CA ILE A 92 -6.16 4.93 -2.35
C ILE A 92 -5.08 4.88 -1.27
N CYS A 93 -4.90 3.69 -0.68
CA CYS A 93 -3.83 3.40 0.28
C CYS A 93 -2.66 2.75 -0.44
N ALA A 94 -1.48 3.38 -0.43
CA ALA A 94 -0.29 2.80 -1.02
C ALA A 94 0.94 2.95 -0.11
N ASP A 95 1.94 2.06 -0.28
CA ASP A 95 3.27 2.31 0.29
C ASP A 95 3.91 3.51 -0.42
N GLY A 96 5.06 3.96 0.07
CA GLY A 96 5.80 5.08 -0.53
C GLY A 96 6.41 4.74 -1.89
N LEU A 97 5.58 4.25 -2.80
CA LEU A 97 5.96 3.90 -4.17
C LEU A 97 6.29 5.17 -4.96
N THR A 98 7.40 5.13 -5.69
CA THR A 98 7.88 6.33 -6.41
C THR A 98 6.89 6.79 -7.48
N GLY A 99 6.44 8.05 -7.38
CA GLY A 99 5.54 8.67 -8.36
C GLY A 99 4.06 8.28 -8.23
N ILE A 100 3.67 7.47 -7.22
CA ILE A 100 2.28 7.02 -7.06
C ILE A 100 1.34 8.18 -6.71
N LYS A 101 1.76 9.10 -5.83
CA LYS A 101 0.94 10.24 -5.41
C LYS A 101 0.58 11.15 -6.59
N GLU A 102 1.54 11.45 -7.44
CA GLU A 102 1.36 12.27 -8.64
C GLU A 102 0.45 11.57 -9.66
N ALA A 103 0.62 10.26 -9.84
CA ALA A 103 -0.21 9.47 -10.74
C ALA A 103 -1.66 9.42 -10.27
N ILE A 104 -1.90 9.24 -8.96
CA ILE A 104 -3.26 9.27 -8.37
C ILE A 104 -3.89 10.63 -8.61
N GLY A 105 -3.20 11.74 -8.28
CA GLY A 105 -3.72 13.09 -8.47
C GLY A 105 -4.06 13.41 -9.95
N THR A 106 -3.41 12.74 -10.89
CA THR A 106 -3.68 12.90 -12.34
C THR A 106 -4.86 12.03 -12.79
N ALA A 107 -4.88 10.74 -12.41
CA ALA A 107 -5.88 9.79 -12.87
C ALA A 107 -7.23 9.94 -12.14
N PHE A 108 -7.18 10.20 -10.85
CA PHE A 108 -8.33 10.31 -9.94
C PHE A 108 -8.15 11.54 -9.03
N PRO A 109 -8.40 12.76 -9.53
CA PRO A 109 -8.09 14.01 -8.81
C PRO A 109 -8.86 14.19 -7.50
N ASP A 110 -10.04 13.59 -7.36
CA ASP A 110 -10.88 13.67 -6.17
C ASP A 110 -10.58 12.58 -5.13
N THR A 111 -9.66 11.66 -5.44
CA THR A 111 -9.26 10.57 -4.55
C THR A 111 -8.36 11.07 -3.42
N GLU A 112 -8.67 10.69 -2.18
CA GLU A 112 -7.75 10.91 -1.07
C GLU A 112 -6.61 9.87 -1.11
N TYR A 113 -5.37 10.35 -1.22
CA TYR A 113 -4.20 9.49 -1.09
C TYR A 113 -3.82 9.31 0.37
N GLN A 114 -3.75 8.07 0.82
CA GLN A 114 -3.33 7.67 2.16
C GLN A 114 -2.07 6.83 2.11
N ARG A 115 -1.01 7.26 2.77
CA ARG A 115 0.17 6.42 2.96
C ARG A 115 -0.16 5.21 3.83
N CYS A 116 0.28 4.03 3.41
CA CYS A 116 0.04 2.79 4.15
C CYS A 116 0.67 2.86 5.55
N ILE A 117 -0.16 2.92 6.59
CA ILE A 117 0.28 3.01 7.99
C ILE A 117 1.09 1.77 8.39
N VAL A 118 0.69 0.59 7.94
CA VAL A 118 1.38 -0.67 8.29
C VAL A 118 2.79 -0.70 7.72
N HIS A 119 2.98 -0.31 6.46
CA HIS A 119 4.30 -0.21 5.86
C HIS A 119 5.12 0.90 6.51
N GLN A 120 4.51 2.03 6.86
CA GLN A 120 5.16 3.12 7.59
C GLN A 120 5.71 2.64 8.94
N VAL A 121 4.89 1.93 9.72
CA VAL A 121 5.30 1.32 11.00
C VAL A 121 6.43 0.31 10.80
N ARG A 122 6.28 -0.63 9.85
CA ARG A 122 7.32 -1.65 9.57
C ARG A 122 8.65 -1.05 9.17
N ASN A 123 8.61 -0.04 8.31
CA ASN A 123 9.82 0.63 7.87
C ASN A 123 10.51 1.37 9.02
N THR A 124 9.74 1.97 9.92
CA THR A 124 10.25 2.61 11.13
C THR A 124 10.93 1.61 12.07
N LEU A 125 10.31 0.46 12.29
CA LEU A 125 10.83 -0.57 13.19
C LEU A 125 12.17 -1.19 12.72
N LYS A 126 12.54 -1.05 11.45
CA LYS A 126 13.86 -1.47 10.95
C LYS A 126 15.02 -0.70 11.58
N TYR A 127 14.76 0.50 12.11
CA TYR A 127 15.75 1.33 12.81
C TYR A 127 15.86 1.03 14.31
N VAL A 128 15.00 0.12 14.83
CA VAL A 128 14.87 -0.13 16.27
C VAL A 128 15.28 -1.58 16.59
N PRO A 129 16.24 -1.81 17.51
CA PRO A 129 16.62 -3.15 17.95
C PRO A 129 15.46 -3.90 18.57
N TYR A 130 15.50 -5.23 18.48
CA TYR A 130 14.43 -6.12 18.94
C TYR A 130 13.96 -5.86 20.37
N LYS A 131 14.90 -5.57 21.30
CA LYS A 131 14.60 -5.29 22.72
C LYS A 131 13.65 -4.12 22.95
N ASP A 132 13.68 -3.10 22.08
CA ASP A 132 12.85 -1.89 22.20
C ASP A 132 11.66 -1.88 21.22
N MET A 133 11.62 -2.81 20.28
CA MET A 133 10.66 -2.82 19.17
C MET A 133 9.20 -2.84 19.65
N LYS A 134 8.89 -3.62 20.69
CA LYS A 134 7.54 -3.72 21.25
C LYS A 134 7.08 -2.40 21.88
N ALA A 135 7.95 -1.77 22.67
CA ALA A 135 7.65 -0.48 23.30
C ALA A 135 7.54 0.64 22.27
N PHE A 136 8.44 0.65 21.29
CA PHE A 136 8.41 1.62 20.20
C PHE A 136 7.13 1.48 19.35
N ALA A 137 6.74 0.26 18.99
CA ALA A 137 5.51 0.00 18.24
C ALA A 137 4.25 0.43 19.02
N ALA A 138 4.25 0.27 20.35
CA ALA A 138 3.15 0.75 21.20
C ALA A 138 3.04 2.29 21.19
N ASP A 139 4.18 2.98 21.23
CA ASP A 139 4.20 4.44 21.12
C ASP A 139 3.75 4.92 19.73
N LEU A 140 4.19 4.27 18.64
CA LEU A 140 3.71 4.60 17.29
C LEU A 140 2.19 4.48 17.14
N LYS A 141 1.57 3.50 17.82
CA LYS A 141 0.12 3.36 17.82
C LYS A 141 -0.60 4.59 18.35
N THR A 142 -0.04 5.29 19.32
CA THR A 142 -0.66 6.50 19.90
C THR A 142 -0.80 7.61 18.87
N ILE A 143 0.06 7.63 17.83
CA ILE A 143 0.04 8.62 16.76
C ILE A 143 -1.17 8.40 15.87
N TYR A 144 -1.25 7.26 15.18
CA TYR A 144 -2.26 7.03 14.16
C TYR A 144 -3.63 6.56 14.70
N LEU A 145 -3.71 6.20 15.98
CA LEU A 145 -4.97 5.93 16.69
C LEU A 145 -5.52 7.15 17.45
N ALA A 146 -4.84 8.29 17.40
CA ALA A 146 -5.34 9.51 18.02
C ALA A 146 -6.73 9.89 17.46
N PRO A 147 -7.60 10.52 18.28
CA PRO A 147 -8.95 10.87 17.86
C PRO A 147 -9.00 11.95 16.76
N SER A 148 -7.99 12.84 16.71
CA SER A 148 -7.91 13.94 15.74
C SER A 148 -6.49 14.12 15.20
N GLU A 149 -6.34 14.83 14.11
CA GLU A 149 -5.03 15.18 13.54
C GLU A 149 -4.17 15.97 14.52
N GLU A 150 -4.76 16.94 15.23
CA GLU A 150 -4.08 17.74 16.25
C GLU A 150 -3.47 16.86 17.34
N GLN A 151 -4.26 15.92 17.87
CA GLN A 151 -3.78 14.97 18.87
C GLN A 151 -2.76 13.98 18.30
N GLY A 152 -2.95 13.55 17.05
CA GLY A 152 -1.96 12.73 16.34
C GLY A 152 -0.63 13.44 16.19
N ARG A 153 -0.64 14.73 15.88
CA ARG A 153 0.55 15.57 15.79
C ARG A 153 1.24 15.73 17.15
N ALA A 154 0.49 16.00 18.19
CA ALA A 154 1.03 16.06 19.56
C ALA A 154 1.67 14.74 20.00
N GLN A 155 1.05 13.60 19.66
CA GLN A 155 1.66 12.30 19.92
C GLN A 155 2.93 12.06 19.08
N LEU A 156 2.97 12.51 17.83
CA LEU A 156 4.17 12.44 16.99
C LEU A 156 5.35 13.17 17.63
N GLU A 157 5.12 14.39 18.14
CA GLU A 157 6.13 15.20 18.84
C GLU A 157 6.61 14.46 20.10
N ARG A 158 5.70 14.01 20.96
CA ARG A 158 6.02 13.27 22.20
C ARG A 158 6.83 12.00 21.91
N VAL A 159 6.44 11.21 20.90
CA VAL A 159 7.13 9.96 20.53
C VAL A 159 8.51 10.28 19.96
N THR A 160 8.63 11.36 19.18
CA THR A 160 9.91 11.82 18.65
C THR A 160 10.86 12.23 19.79
N GLU A 161 10.44 13.09 20.69
CA GLU A 161 11.24 13.52 21.85
C GLU A 161 11.73 12.34 22.70
N LYS A 162 10.86 11.33 22.90
CA LYS A 162 11.20 10.13 23.66
C LYS A 162 12.28 9.28 22.99
N TRP A 163 12.22 9.11 21.69
CA TRP A 163 13.00 8.10 20.98
C TRP A 163 14.16 8.66 20.14
N GLU A 164 14.13 9.93 19.76
CA GLU A 164 15.17 10.58 18.94
C GLU A 164 16.55 10.47 19.56
N PRO A 165 16.75 10.67 20.90
CA PRO A 165 18.07 10.52 21.52
C PRO A 165 18.67 9.14 21.35
N LYS A 166 17.84 8.11 21.18
CA LYS A 166 18.27 6.71 21.05
C LYS A 166 18.27 6.22 19.60
N TYR A 167 17.30 6.68 18.81
CA TYR A 167 17.10 6.26 17.41
C TYR A 167 16.80 7.46 16.52
N PRO A 168 17.78 8.33 16.22
CA PRO A 168 17.56 9.64 15.57
C PRO A 168 16.98 9.54 14.16
N ASN A 169 17.09 8.39 13.49
CA ASN A 169 16.55 8.19 12.14
C ASN A 169 15.16 7.57 12.11
N ALA A 170 14.68 7.01 13.22
CA ALA A 170 13.44 6.26 13.23
C ALA A 170 12.21 7.13 12.97
N MET A 171 12.17 8.36 13.51
CA MET A 171 11.02 9.25 13.39
C MET A 171 11.05 10.18 12.17
N LYS A 172 12.18 10.30 11.47
CA LYS A 172 12.32 11.21 10.31
C LYS A 172 11.25 10.99 9.25
N SER A 173 10.98 9.74 8.91
CA SER A 173 9.99 9.39 7.89
C SER A 173 8.56 9.78 8.28
N TRP A 174 8.20 9.77 9.56
CA TRP A 174 6.90 10.22 10.06
C TRP A 174 6.73 11.73 9.94
N ILE A 175 7.78 12.47 10.31
CA ILE A 175 7.79 13.94 10.25
C ILE A 175 7.72 14.40 8.80
N GLN A 176 8.56 13.84 7.93
CA GLN A 176 8.66 14.22 6.52
C GLN A 176 7.44 13.87 5.67
N ASN A 177 6.70 12.83 6.06
CA ASN A 177 5.54 12.35 5.32
C ASN A 177 4.22 12.62 6.05
N TRP A 178 4.18 13.55 6.99
CA TRP A 178 2.97 13.83 7.75
C TRP A 178 1.77 14.20 6.86
N ASP A 179 2.01 14.95 5.81
CA ASP A 179 1.00 15.37 4.83
C ASP A 179 0.26 14.21 4.14
N VAL A 180 0.92 13.06 4.01
CA VAL A 180 0.35 11.84 3.40
C VAL A 180 0.00 10.76 4.43
N ILE A 181 0.39 10.93 5.70
CA ILE A 181 0.00 10.09 6.84
C ILE A 181 -1.28 10.63 7.48
N SER A 182 -1.37 11.95 7.69
CA SER A 182 -2.46 12.60 8.40
C SER A 182 -3.85 12.52 7.75
N PRO A 183 -4.00 12.26 6.43
CA PRO A 183 -5.33 12.06 5.86
C PRO A 183 -6.20 11.02 6.56
N ILE A 184 -5.59 10.03 7.24
CA ILE A 184 -6.31 9.03 8.05
C ILE A 184 -7.27 9.68 9.06
N PHE A 185 -6.98 10.88 9.55
CA PHE A 185 -7.81 11.58 10.53
C PHE A 185 -9.08 12.18 9.94
N LYS A 186 -9.21 12.25 8.61
CA LYS A 186 -10.44 12.66 7.92
C LYS A 186 -11.53 11.58 7.95
N PHE A 187 -11.15 10.33 8.24
CA PHE A 187 -12.05 9.18 8.13
C PHE A 187 -12.64 8.78 9.47
N SER A 188 -13.82 8.12 9.41
CA SER A 188 -14.47 7.52 10.58
C SER A 188 -13.60 6.38 11.16
N ASN A 189 -13.83 6.04 12.42
CA ASN A 189 -13.08 4.97 13.10
C ASN A 189 -13.20 3.61 12.37
N ASP A 190 -14.32 3.32 11.74
CA ASP A 190 -14.50 2.06 11.02
C ASP A 190 -13.70 2.03 9.72
N VAL A 191 -13.67 3.12 8.97
CA VAL A 191 -12.82 3.27 7.79
C VAL A 191 -11.34 3.21 8.17
N ARG A 192 -10.94 3.90 9.25
CA ARG A 192 -9.56 3.83 9.77
C ARG A 192 -9.15 2.40 10.09
N LYS A 193 -10.02 1.61 10.74
CA LYS A 193 -9.74 0.18 11.01
C LYS A 193 -9.44 -0.58 9.74
N VAL A 194 -10.20 -0.38 8.68
CA VAL A 194 -9.95 -1.04 7.39
C VAL A 194 -8.57 -0.64 6.84
N ILE A 195 -8.20 0.64 6.95
CA ILE A 195 -6.94 1.18 6.43
C ILE A 195 -5.71 0.61 7.17
N TYR A 196 -5.74 0.54 8.51
CA TYR A 196 -4.56 0.07 9.27
C TYR A 196 -4.60 -1.41 9.66
N THR A 197 -5.70 -2.14 9.39
CA THR A 197 -5.78 -3.60 9.56
C THR A 197 -5.61 -4.32 8.22
N THR A 198 -4.46 -4.17 7.59
CA THR A 198 -4.18 -4.66 6.23
C THR A 198 -4.08 -6.18 6.10
N ASN A 199 -4.78 -6.95 6.93
CA ASN A 199 -4.85 -8.41 6.82
C ASN A 199 -5.20 -8.93 5.41
N ALA A 200 -5.80 -8.09 4.56
CA ALA A 200 -6.19 -8.45 3.20
C ALA A 200 -4.98 -8.59 2.26
N ILE A 201 -4.24 -7.51 2.08
CA ILE A 201 -3.05 -7.46 1.22
C ILE A 201 -1.92 -8.32 1.81
N GLU A 202 -1.73 -8.32 3.14
CA GLU A 202 -0.71 -9.12 3.80
C GLU A 202 -0.94 -10.61 3.65
N SER A 203 -2.18 -11.07 3.78
CA SER A 203 -2.56 -12.46 3.56
C SER A 203 -2.24 -12.87 2.11
N LEU A 204 -2.62 -12.05 1.13
CA LEU A 204 -2.34 -12.26 -0.28
C LEU A 204 -0.83 -12.29 -0.55
N ASN A 205 -0.08 -11.30 -0.06
CA ASN A 205 1.37 -11.22 -0.23
C ASN A 205 2.13 -12.35 0.46
N SER A 206 1.63 -12.85 1.60
CA SER A 206 2.20 -14.02 2.27
C SER A 206 2.06 -15.27 1.41
N THR A 207 0.95 -15.41 0.70
CA THR A 207 0.69 -16.51 -0.24
C THR A 207 1.64 -16.42 -1.44
N TYR A 208 1.80 -15.26 -2.06
CA TYR A 208 2.75 -15.06 -3.16
C TYR A 208 4.21 -15.34 -2.74
N LYS A 209 4.61 -14.89 -1.55
CA LYS A 209 5.96 -15.19 -1.04
C LYS A 209 6.20 -16.67 -0.79
N LYS A 210 5.18 -17.44 -0.42
CA LYS A 210 5.29 -18.90 -0.27
C LYS A 210 5.45 -19.59 -1.62
N LEU A 211 4.70 -19.16 -2.63
CA LEU A 211 4.81 -19.71 -3.99
C LEU A 211 6.20 -19.47 -4.62
N ASN A 212 6.82 -18.33 -4.35
CA ASN A 212 8.16 -18.00 -4.87
C ASN A 212 9.32 -18.70 -4.13
N ARG A 213 9.06 -19.46 -3.06
CA ARG A 213 10.09 -20.21 -2.33
C ARG A 213 10.19 -21.68 -2.74
N GLN A 214 9.37 -22.13 -3.65
CA GLN A 214 9.42 -23.44 -4.30
C GLN A 214 10.19 -23.34 -5.61
#